data_26eeb71c88ff2b1e90bed86bd3f868a4
#
_entry.id   26eeb71c88ff2b1e90bed86bd3f868a4
#
_cell.length_a   1.000
_cell.length_b   1.000
_cell.length_c   1.000
_cell.angle_alpha   90.00
_cell.angle_beta   90.00
_cell.angle_gamma   90.00
#
_symmetry.space_group_name_H-M   'P 1'
#
loop_
_entity.id
_entity.type
_entity.pdbx_description
1 polymer ?
#
loop_
_entity_poly.entity_id
_entity_poly.type
_entity_poly.pdbx_seq_one_letter_code
_entity_poly.pdbx_strand_id
1 'polypeptide(L)'
;MADAITRRDFLGSTLLGSGAMLLSGLTPAQLMAAADEWSGFGGVGDYAKSNGNTFEVLTAGHKMRDNAWTADAIDTGESYDCVVVGGGISGLAAALFFRRIAGLNASVLIIENHPIFGGEAKQNEFEVDGKRIVGHQGSAIYFQQYPHSFLERFYDSIGLHTPRLEYQKPAGAVADWKLSRTPYDSSGLGQGQYGFWFGAKFGQKDGMWLLDQGGKEFQNAPVAAQYKKELERWFSGAAAKEAKWERPKYDGDAAARALDAITLEEHYVQHYGMTREFCREFLSPVEGGGSGLGPDALSAYNDFAFEFLYPFDDKSGEPSVQMFPGGNTTIARLMAKTLIPEAIDGPPTVDGVTRGHVKFEALDANGAKARLRLSSTAVSVKHDGDPAKASTLSVTYARDGKVYRVKARSAVMAGGSWTTKHVCQDLGEAQRAAYAQFYRSPCMMANVAVRNWRFLHKMGISGCRWFEGVGNYVDVVRSSLIGDVEPTITPDSPIVLAVKCLYAYPGLPTEDQGHRGRAEMLTTSYKEYEERIREQFDLMFRSSGFDAKRDVAGIVLNRWGHAYCNPQPGFFFGKEGKPAPRETLRSAPFGRIAFANTDLAGAMDHRFSILEAHRAVGQLMDSVLES
;
A
#
# COMPACT_ATOMS: atom_id res chain seq x y z
N MET A 1 22.64 -10.42 -15.89
CA MET A 1 21.64 -11.51 -15.83
C MET A 1 21.10 -11.48 -14.41
N ALA A 2 19.96 -10.82 -14.22
CA ALA A 2 19.27 -10.83 -12.93
C ALA A 2 18.50 -12.14 -12.84
N ASP A 3 19.02 -13.07 -12.05
CA ASP A 3 18.31 -14.32 -11.78
C ASP A 3 17.06 -14.00 -10.97
N ALA A 4 15.90 -14.24 -11.56
CA ALA A 4 14.64 -14.20 -10.84
C ALA A 4 14.73 -15.15 -9.64
N ILE A 5 14.24 -14.71 -8.47
CA ILE A 5 14.11 -15.61 -7.32
C ILE A 5 13.30 -16.81 -7.77
N THR A 6 13.99 -17.94 -7.91
CA THR A 6 13.36 -19.19 -8.34
C THR A 6 12.65 -19.85 -7.14
N ARG A 7 11.83 -20.87 -7.41
CA ARG A 7 11.28 -21.73 -6.36
C ARG A 7 12.39 -22.28 -5.44
N ARG A 8 13.58 -22.49 -6.00
CA ARG A 8 14.77 -22.93 -5.29
C ARG A 8 15.32 -21.84 -4.39
N ASP A 9 15.27 -20.56 -4.82
CA ASP A 9 15.72 -19.42 -4.04
C ASP A 9 14.73 -19.07 -2.94
N PHE A 10 13.41 -19.21 -3.18
CA PHE A 10 12.38 -19.11 -2.16
C PHE A 10 12.54 -20.22 -1.10
N LEU A 11 12.69 -21.46 -1.54
CA LEU A 11 12.96 -22.58 -0.61
C LEU A 11 14.37 -22.50 -0.01
N GLY A 12 15.36 -22.04 -0.75
CA GLY A 12 16.74 -21.84 -0.30
C GLY A 12 16.87 -20.65 0.66
N SER A 13 16.19 -19.53 0.40
CA SER A 13 16.17 -18.37 1.33
C SER A 13 15.31 -18.67 2.56
N THR A 14 14.24 -19.44 2.43
CA THR A 14 13.48 -19.98 3.56
C THR A 14 14.37 -20.92 4.41
N LEU A 15 15.27 -21.67 3.77
CA LEU A 15 16.21 -22.56 4.45
C LEU A 15 17.48 -21.84 4.98
N LEU A 16 17.94 -20.79 4.31
CA LEU A 16 19.19 -20.08 4.68
C LEU A 16 18.97 -18.88 5.61
N GLY A 17 17.80 -18.24 5.56
CA GLY A 17 17.41 -17.17 6.50
C GLY A 17 17.01 -17.67 7.87
N SER A 18 16.74 -18.96 8.03
CA SER A 18 16.29 -19.58 9.26
C SER A 18 17.33 -20.55 9.83
N GLY A 19 18.45 -20.04 10.29
CA GLY A 19 19.32 -20.84 11.16
C GLY A 19 18.55 -21.49 12.33
N ALA A 20 17.48 -20.84 12.81
CA ALA A 20 16.54 -21.37 13.79
C ALA A 20 15.61 -22.46 13.23
N MET A 21 15.20 -22.41 11.96
CA MET A 21 14.34 -23.43 11.35
C MET A 21 15.10 -24.70 10.97
N LEU A 22 16.36 -24.60 10.55
CA LEU A 22 17.22 -25.77 10.38
C LEU A 22 17.48 -26.52 11.69
N LEU A 23 17.48 -25.81 12.83
CA LEU A 23 17.56 -26.40 14.17
C LEU A 23 16.24 -27.02 14.64
N SER A 24 15.10 -26.64 14.07
CA SER A 24 13.78 -27.18 14.43
C SER A 24 13.45 -28.54 13.80
N GLY A 25 14.22 -28.97 12.79
CA GLY A 25 13.99 -30.24 12.11
C GLY A 25 12.68 -30.33 11.30
N LEU A 26 12.02 -29.19 11.03
CA LEU A 26 10.77 -29.14 10.27
C LEU A 26 11.02 -29.33 8.78
N THR A 27 10.23 -30.20 8.16
CA THR A 27 10.21 -30.36 6.70
C THR A 27 9.51 -29.18 6.02
N PRO A 28 9.74 -28.95 4.69
CA PRO A 28 8.99 -27.95 3.94
C PRO A 28 7.46 -28.09 4.04
N ALA A 29 6.96 -29.31 4.18
CA ALA A 29 5.53 -29.59 4.38
C ALA A 29 5.05 -29.17 5.79
N GLN A 30 5.88 -29.31 6.80
CA GLN A 30 5.58 -28.85 8.16
C GLN A 30 5.69 -27.32 8.29
N LEU A 31 6.62 -26.70 7.54
CA LEU A 31 6.67 -25.24 7.39
C LEU A 31 5.42 -24.71 6.66
N MET A 32 4.90 -25.48 5.72
CA MET A 32 3.64 -25.17 5.03
C MET A 32 2.42 -25.36 5.91
N ALA A 33 2.44 -26.29 6.89
CA ALA A 33 1.38 -26.46 7.88
C ALA A 33 1.31 -25.31 8.89
N ALA A 34 2.39 -24.52 9.06
CA ALA A 34 2.37 -23.29 9.83
C ALA A 34 1.66 -22.12 9.09
N ALA A 35 1.10 -22.35 7.89
CA ALA A 35 0.37 -21.35 7.11
C ALA A 35 -0.91 -20.86 7.80
N ASP A 36 -1.51 -21.65 8.69
CA ASP A 36 -2.71 -21.28 9.43
C ASP A 36 -2.51 -20.05 10.33
N GLU A 37 -1.25 -19.71 10.68
CA GLU A 37 -0.90 -18.57 11.51
C GLU A 37 -0.27 -17.39 10.72
N TRP A 38 -0.31 -17.42 9.38
CA TRP A 38 0.38 -16.47 8.51
C TRP A 38 0.09 -14.99 8.81
N SER A 39 -1.17 -14.69 9.07
CA SER A 39 -1.66 -13.35 9.41
C SER A 39 -2.03 -13.20 10.88
N GLY A 40 -1.94 -14.26 11.67
CA GLY A 40 -2.40 -14.37 13.03
C GLY A 40 -3.90 -14.60 13.14
N PHE A 41 -4.51 -13.95 14.14
CA PHE A 41 -5.94 -14.08 14.45
C PHE A 41 -6.88 -13.81 13.26
N GLY A 42 -6.45 -13.04 12.26
CA GLY A 42 -7.20 -12.75 11.05
C GLY A 42 -8.25 -11.63 11.18
N GLY A 43 -8.69 -11.30 12.39
CA GLY A 43 -9.76 -10.33 12.64
C GLY A 43 -11.17 -10.92 12.46
N VAL A 44 -12.16 -10.04 12.34
CA VAL A 44 -13.57 -10.39 12.11
C VAL A 44 -14.07 -9.70 10.82
N GLY A 45 -15.33 -9.96 10.44
CA GLY A 45 -16.02 -9.32 9.32
C GLY A 45 -15.60 -9.84 7.94
N ASP A 46 -15.96 -9.08 6.90
CA ASP A 46 -15.84 -9.48 5.49
C ASP A 46 -14.38 -9.74 5.07
N TYR A 47 -13.42 -9.09 5.73
CA TYR A 47 -12.00 -9.12 5.38
C TYR A 47 -11.17 -10.12 6.20
N ALA A 48 -11.77 -10.84 7.14
CA ALA A 48 -11.07 -11.71 8.08
C ALA A 48 -10.16 -12.77 7.42
N LYS A 49 -10.49 -13.19 6.19
CA LYS A 49 -9.72 -14.18 5.41
C LYS A 49 -8.83 -13.54 4.32
N SER A 50 -8.65 -12.22 4.33
CA SER A 50 -7.91 -11.49 3.29
C SER A 50 -7.02 -10.41 3.88
N ASN A 51 -6.10 -10.81 4.75
CA ASN A 51 -5.16 -9.91 5.41
C ASN A 51 -3.87 -9.83 4.60
N GLY A 52 -3.58 -8.66 4.05
CA GLY A 52 -2.47 -8.48 3.12
C GLY A 52 -2.51 -9.49 1.98
N ASN A 53 -1.33 -9.98 1.55
CA ASN A 53 -1.24 -11.17 0.72
C ASN A 53 -1.32 -12.40 1.59
N THR A 54 -2.41 -13.16 1.48
CA THR A 54 -2.54 -14.45 2.18
C THR A 54 -1.51 -15.46 1.63
N PHE A 55 -1.27 -16.53 2.36
CA PHE A 55 -0.35 -17.58 1.92
C PHE A 55 -0.80 -18.22 0.59
N GLU A 56 -2.09 -18.42 0.40
CA GLU A 56 -2.70 -18.96 -0.82
C GLU A 56 -2.47 -18.02 -2.01
N VAL A 57 -2.73 -16.71 -1.82
CA VAL A 57 -2.51 -15.67 -2.83
C VAL A 57 -1.04 -15.60 -3.24
N LEU A 58 -0.13 -15.59 -2.26
CA LEU A 58 1.31 -15.60 -2.49
C LEU A 58 1.74 -16.85 -3.29
N THR A 59 1.30 -18.02 -2.85
CA THR A 59 1.64 -19.31 -3.48
C THR A 59 1.11 -19.37 -4.92
N ALA A 60 -0.13 -18.94 -5.15
CA ALA A 60 -0.74 -18.92 -6.49
C ALA A 60 0.00 -17.95 -7.42
N GLY A 61 0.40 -16.78 -6.93
CA GLY A 61 1.19 -15.80 -7.66
C GLY A 61 2.60 -16.32 -8.02
N HIS A 62 3.27 -17.01 -7.09
CA HIS A 62 4.57 -17.62 -7.37
C HIS A 62 4.45 -18.77 -8.38
N LYS A 63 3.44 -19.62 -8.29
CA LYS A 63 3.16 -20.63 -9.31
C LYS A 63 2.94 -20.00 -10.69
N MET A 64 2.26 -18.88 -10.77
CA MET A 64 2.06 -18.13 -12.03
C MET A 64 3.41 -17.63 -12.56
N ARG A 65 4.22 -16.95 -11.73
CA ARG A 65 5.56 -16.49 -12.10
C ARG A 65 6.45 -17.62 -12.64
N ASP A 66 6.40 -18.79 -12.02
CA ASP A 66 7.24 -19.94 -12.33
C ASP A 66 6.64 -20.83 -13.44
N ASN A 67 5.58 -20.39 -14.12
CA ASN A 67 4.82 -21.16 -15.12
C ASN A 67 4.40 -22.55 -14.63
N ALA A 68 4.07 -22.69 -13.34
CA ALA A 68 3.73 -23.97 -12.71
C ALA A 68 2.24 -24.35 -12.82
N TRP A 69 1.43 -23.53 -13.47
CA TRP A 69 0.05 -23.86 -13.84
C TRP A 69 0.04 -24.54 -15.21
N THR A 70 0.32 -25.86 -15.23
CA THR A 70 0.54 -26.64 -16.45
C THR A 70 -0.67 -27.43 -16.93
N ALA A 71 -1.78 -27.42 -16.16
CA ALA A 71 -3.00 -28.11 -16.56
C ALA A 71 -3.66 -27.43 -17.77
N ASP A 72 -4.25 -28.22 -18.65
CA ASP A 72 -5.04 -27.71 -19.76
C ASP A 72 -6.20 -26.85 -19.25
N ALA A 73 -6.37 -25.68 -19.86
CA ALA A 73 -7.39 -24.74 -19.47
C ALA A 73 -8.79 -25.22 -19.91
N ILE A 74 -9.68 -25.32 -18.96
CA ILE A 74 -11.12 -25.57 -19.19
C ILE A 74 -11.72 -24.34 -19.86
N ASP A 75 -12.23 -24.47 -21.04
CA ASP A 75 -12.96 -23.40 -21.72
C ASP A 75 -14.33 -23.22 -21.05
N THR A 76 -14.58 -22.02 -20.52
CA THR A 76 -15.84 -21.72 -19.85
C THR A 76 -16.97 -21.40 -20.82
N GLY A 77 -16.67 -21.15 -22.10
CA GLY A 77 -17.61 -20.63 -23.08
C GLY A 77 -17.99 -19.16 -22.85
N GLU A 78 -17.43 -18.50 -21.85
CA GLU A 78 -17.69 -17.09 -21.55
C GLU A 78 -16.87 -16.16 -22.46
N SER A 79 -17.50 -15.07 -22.90
CA SER A 79 -16.85 -14.02 -23.69
C SER A 79 -17.27 -12.66 -23.14
N TYR A 80 -16.30 -11.72 -23.05
CA TYR A 80 -16.48 -10.39 -22.49
C TYR A 80 -15.97 -9.31 -23.46
N ASP A 81 -16.56 -8.13 -23.41
CA ASP A 81 -16.03 -6.97 -24.13
C ASP A 81 -14.71 -6.51 -23.51
N CYS A 82 -14.59 -6.59 -22.17
CA CYS A 82 -13.33 -6.31 -21.47
C CYS A 82 -13.12 -7.28 -20.31
N VAL A 83 -11.91 -7.78 -20.15
CA VAL A 83 -11.45 -8.44 -18.92
C VAL A 83 -10.45 -7.54 -18.22
N VAL A 84 -10.68 -7.28 -16.93
CA VAL A 84 -9.79 -6.49 -16.08
C VAL A 84 -9.06 -7.46 -15.13
N VAL A 85 -7.74 -7.43 -15.12
CA VAL A 85 -6.92 -8.24 -14.23
C VAL A 85 -6.47 -7.43 -13.03
N GLY A 86 -7.02 -7.76 -11.85
CA GLY A 86 -6.84 -7.08 -10.58
C GLY A 86 -8.10 -6.35 -10.12
N GLY A 87 -8.57 -6.65 -8.90
CA GLY A 87 -9.78 -6.08 -8.28
C GLY A 87 -9.49 -4.99 -7.24
N GLY A 88 -8.32 -4.35 -7.32
CA GLY A 88 -7.98 -3.15 -6.55
C GLY A 88 -8.69 -1.89 -7.09
N ILE A 89 -8.39 -0.72 -6.51
CA ILE A 89 -8.98 0.57 -6.94
C ILE A 89 -8.79 0.80 -8.44
N SER A 90 -7.62 0.50 -8.99
CA SER A 90 -7.33 0.62 -10.42
C SER A 90 -8.27 -0.22 -11.29
N GLY A 91 -8.46 -1.48 -10.92
CA GLY A 91 -9.32 -2.39 -11.69
C GLY A 91 -10.81 -2.08 -11.56
N LEU A 92 -11.27 -1.74 -10.37
CA LEU A 92 -12.66 -1.29 -10.15
C LEU A 92 -12.95 -0.01 -10.94
N ALA A 93 -12.02 0.97 -10.93
CA ALA A 93 -12.14 2.18 -11.72
C ALA A 93 -12.14 1.89 -13.23
N ALA A 94 -11.25 1.01 -13.71
CA ALA A 94 -11.21 0.61 -15.12
C ALA A 94 -12.53 0.00 -15.59
N ALA A 95 -13.10 -0.91 -14.80
CA ALA A 95 -14.40 -1.51 -15.11
C ALA A 95 -15.54 -0.48 -15.14
N LEU A 96 -15.53 0.49 -14.22
CA LEU A 96 -16.49 1.58 -14.19
C LEU A 96 -16.35 2.48 -15.42
N PHE A 97 -15.15 2.94 -15.76
CA PHE A 97 -14.90 3.76 -16.94
C PHE A 97 -15.26 3.03 -18.23
N PHE A 98 -14.86 1.76 -18.34
CA PHE A 98 -15.20 0.96 -19.51
C PHE A 98 -16.71 0.91 -19.75
N ARG A 99 -17.49 0.57 -18.72
CA ARG A 99 -18.96 0.50 -18.84
C ARG A 99 -19.62 1.87 -19.07
N ARG A 100 -19.04 2.93 -18.55
CA ARG A 100 -19.55 4.30 -18.80
C ARG A 100 -19.34 4.74 -20.24
N ILE A 101 -18.22 4.38 -20.85
CA ILE A 101 -17.87 4.78 -22.22
C ILE A 101 -18.50 3.82 -23.24
N ALA A 102 -18.33 2.51 -23.06
CA ALA A 102 -18.85 1.48 -23.97
C ALA A 102 -20.37 1.24 -23.82
N GLY A 103 -21.01 1.81 -22.81
CA GLY A 103 -22.42 1.64 -22.49
C GLY A 103 -22.72 0.50 -21.51
N LEU A 104 -23.86 0.59 -20.81
CA LEU A 104 -24.23 -0.33 -19.74
C LEU A 104 -24.49 -1.78 -20.22
N ASN A 105 -24.67 -2.00 -21.52
CA ASN A 105 -24.79 -3.33 -22.10
C ASN A 105 -23.45 -4.03 -22.34
N ALA A 106 -22.35 -3.27 -22.31
CA ALA A 106 -21.01 -3.85 -22.42
C ALA A 106 -20.69 -4.74 -21.23
N SER A 107 -20.12 -5.91 -21.52
CA SER A 107 -19.79 -6.92 -20.53
C SER A 107 -18.36 -6.74 -20.01
N VAL A 108 -18.18 -6.76 -18.69
CA VAL A 108 -16.88 -6.68 -18.04
C VAL A 108 -16.73 -7.76 -16.96
N LEU A 109 -15.59 -8.44 -16.97
CA LEU A 109 -15.17 -9.36 -15.92
C LEU A 109 -13.92 -8.82 -15.24
N ILE A 110 -13.96 -8.64 -13.93
CA ILE A 110 -12.77 -8.41 -13.11
C ILE A 110 -12.32 -9.77 -12.55
N ILE A 111 -11.05 -10.11 -12.71
CA ILE A 111 -10.42 -11.30 -12.13
C ILE A 111 -9.53 -10.83 -10.97
N GLU A 112 -9.82 -11.30 -9.75
CA GLU A 112 -9.12 -10.93 -8.52
C GLU A 112 -8.61 -12.17 -7.79
N ASN A 113 -7.34 -12.18 -7.42
CA ASN A 113 -6.70 -13.31 -6.78
C ASN A 113 -6.98 -13.42 -5.27
N HIS A 114 -7.35 -12.33 -4.63
CA HIS A 114 -7.76 -12.33 -3.22
C HIS A 114 -9.20 -12.84 -3.05
N PRO A 115 -9.56 -13.32 -1.84
CA PRO A 115 -10.92 -13.70 -1.51
C PRO A 115 -11.89 -12.52 -1.37
N ILE A 116 -11.39 -11.29 -1.43
CA ILE A 116 -12.19 -10.06 -1.51
C ILE A 116 -11.46 -9.01 -2.35
N PHE A 117 -12.21 -8.08 -2.93
CA PHE A 117 -11.71 -6.97 -3.72
C PHE A 117 -11.11 -5.84 -2.85
N GLY A 118 -10.45 -4.87 -3.49
CA GLY A 118 -9.92 -3.66 -2.88
C GLY A 118 -8.39 -3.52 -3.00
N GLY A 119 -7.66 -4.58 -3.34
CA GLY A 119 -6.20 -4.54 -3.37
C GLY A 119 -5.62 -4.22 -1.99
N GLU A 120 -4.85 -3.14 -1.86
CA GLU A 120 -4.34 -2.65 -0.57
C GLU A 120 -5.36 -1.79 0.20
N ALA A 121 -6.46 -1.38 -0.45
CA ALA A 121 -7.58 -0.66 0.15
C ALA A 121 -8.56 -1.63 0.81
N LYS A 122 -8.08 -2.36 1.80
CA LYS A 122 -8.81 -3.30 2.66
C LYS A 122 -8.63 -2.91 4.12
N GLN A 123 -9.46 -3.46 5.01
CA GLN A 123 -9.43 -3.19 6.45
C GLN A 123 -9.27 -4.49 7.26
N ASN A 124 -8.75 -4.35 8.48
CA ASN A 124 -8.90 -5.35 9.53
C ASN A 124 -9.97 -4.87 10.52
N GLU A 125 -10.78 -5.78 11.00
CA GLU A 125 -11.80 -5.53 11.99
C GLU A 125 -11.51 -6.36 13.25
N PHE A 126 -11.64 -5.74 14.41
CA PHE A 126 -11.46 -6.37 15.70
C PHE A 126 -12.70 -6.14 16.55
N GLU A 127 -13.01 -7.10 17.39
CA GLU A 127 -13.97 -6.94 18.48
C GLU A 127 -13.19 -6.94 19.81
N VAL A 128 -13.17 -5.80 20.48
CA VAL A 128 -12.42 -5.60 21.71
C VAL A 128 -13.37 -5.10 22.80
N ASP A 129 -13.58 -5.93 23.81
CA ASP A 129 -14.47 -5.62 24.95
C ASP A 129 -15.86 -5.15 24.51
N GLY A 130 -16.43 -5.84 23.48
CA GLY A 130 -17.74 -5.55 22.91
C GLY A 130 -17.80 -4.35 21.97
N LYS A 131 -16.65 -3.75 21.62
CA LYS A 131 -16.55 -2.64 20.66
C LYS A 131 -15.87 -3.11 19.39
N ARG A 132 -16.47 -2.76 18.24
CA ARG A 132 -15.86 -2.93 16.93
C ARG A 132 -14.88 -1.78 16.69
N ILE A 133 -13.63 -2.13 16.41
CA ILE A 133 -12.60 -1.18 15.99
C ILE A 133 -11.94 -1.66 14.70
N VAL A 134 -11.44 -0.74 13.89
CA VAL A 134 -10.91 -1.05 12.55
C VAL A 134 -9.53 -0.45 12.34
N GLY A 135 -8.70 -1.15 11.58
CA GLY A 135 -7.42 -0.67 11.09
C GLY A 135 -7.30 -0.87 9.57
N HIS A 136 -6.53 -0.04 8.89
CA HIS A 136 -6.28 -0.20 7.46
C HIS A 136 -5.22 -1.26 7.18
N GLN A 137 -5.32 -1.96 6.04
CA GLN A 137 -4.32 -2.96 5.65
C GLN A 137 -3.14 -2.36 4.84
N GLY A 138 -3.31 -1.16 4.28
CA GLY A 138 -2.29 -0.47 3.48
C GLY A 138 -2.74 0.94 3.12
N SER A 139 -3.65 1.06 2.18
CA SER A 139 -4.16 2.36 1.69
C SER A 139 -5.07 3.04 2.72
N ALA A 140 -4.59 4.10 3.34
CA ALA A 140 -5.26 4.74 4.48
C ALA A 140 -5.82 6.14 4.16
N ILE A 141 -5.07 6.94 3.43
CA ILE A 141 -5.27 8.38 3.35
C ILE A 141 -6.16 8.74 2.16
N TYR A 142 -7.17 9.57 2.40
CA TYR A 142 -7.99 10.21 1.39
C TYR A 142 -7.64 11.70 1.33
N PHE A 143 -7.44 12.22 0.11
CA PHE A 143 -7.20 13.64 -0.12
C PHE A 143 -8.46 14.30 -0.65
N GLN A 144 -8.87 15.38 -0.02
CA GLN A 144 -9.96 16.20 -0.51
C GLN A 144 -9.58 16.78 -1.88
N GLN A 145 -10.48 16.64 -2.83
CA GLN A 145 -10.24 17.05 -4.20
C GLN A 145 -10.62 18.52 -4.42
N TYR A 146 -9.98 19.16 -5.39
CA TYR A 146 -10.40 20.48 -5.84
C TYR A 146 -11.83 20.46 -6.38
N PRO A 147 -12.63 21.47 -6.04
CA PRO A 147 -13.96 21.63 -6.62
C PRO A 147 -13.91 21.63 -8.17
N HIS A 148 -14.85 20.89 -8.76
CA HIS A 148 -14.99 20.72 -10.21
C HIS A 148 -13.82 20.01 -10.91
N SER A 149 -12.91 19.38 -10.15
CA SER A 149 -11.87 18.54 -10.73
C SER A 149 -12.43 17.24 -11.31
N PHE A 150 -11.64 16.56 -12.15
CA PHE A 150 -12.00 15.24 -12.67
C PHE A 150 -12.24 14.22 -11.55
N LEU A 151 -11.36 14.22 -10.55
CA LEU A 151 -11.45 13.29 -9.43
C LEU A 151 -12.65 13.55 -8.54
N GLU A 152 -12.97 14.83 -8.25
CA GLU A 152 -14.21 15.16 -7.52
C GLU A 152 -15.44 14.60 -8.23
N ARG A 153 -15.59 14.90 -9.53
CA ARG A 153 -16.71 14.37 -10.31
C ARG A 153 -16.75 12.84 -10.35
N PHE A 154 -15.58 12.20 -10.38
CA PHE A 154 -15.52 10.74 -10.30
C PHE A 154 -16.03 10.24 -8.95
N TYR A 155 -15.56 10.82 -7.84
CA TYR A 155 -16.01 10.44 -6.50
C TYR A 155 -17.50 10.70 -6.29
N ASP A 156 -18.00 11.85 -6.69
CA ASP A 156 -19.45 12.14 -6.67
C ASP A 156 -20.26 11.07 -7.41
N SER A 157 -19.75 10.64 -8.55
CA SER A 157 -20.43 9.64 -9.40
C SER A 157 -20.51 8.23 -8.80
N ILE A 158 -19.74 7.95 -7.75
CA ILE A 158 -19.79 6.69 -7.01
C ILE A 158 -20.45 6.86 -5.61
N GLY A 159 -21.01 8.04 -5.31
CA GLY A 159 -21.66 8.33 -4.04
C GLY A 159 -20.72 8.83 -2.93
N LEU A 160 -19.47 9.11 -3.26
CA LEU A 160 -18.56 9.81 -2.37
C LEU A 160 -18.65 11.31 -2.67
N HIS A 161 -19.71 11.93 -2.21
CA HIS A 161 -19.78 13.39 -2.19
C HIS A 161 -18.73 13.88 -1.21
N THR A 162 -17.85 14.76 -1.62
CA THR A 162 -16.70 15.22 -0.82
C THR A 162 -17.18 15.83 0.50
N PRO A 163 -17.40 15.06 1.57
CA PRO A 163 -17.79 15.63 2.85
C PRO A 163 -16.52 16.02 3.59
N ARG A 164 -16.58 17.11 4.32
CA ARG A 164 -15.68 17.25 5.46
C ARG A 164 -16.06 16.15 6.44
N LEU A 165 -15.14 15.22 6.65
CA LEU A 165 -15.39 14.20 7.65
C LEU A 165 -15.39 14.82 9.03
N GLU A 166 -16.42 14.52 9.82
CA GLU A 166 -16.38 14.74 11.25
C GLU A 166 -15.56 13.62 11.90
N TYR A 167 -14.88 13.96 12.98
CA TYR A 167 -14.00 13.02 13.69
C TYR A 167 -14.39 12.90 15.15
N GLN A 168 -14.03 11.79 15.76
CA GLN A 168 -14.11 11.62 17.21
C GLN A 168 -13.51 12.83 17.91
N LYS A 169 -14.14 13.28 18.99
CA LYS A 169 -13.63 14.37 19.84
C LYS A 169 -12.88 13.77 21.02
N PRO A 170 -11.61 14.17 21.25
CA PRO A 170 -10.93 13.84 22.49
C PRO A 170 -11.75 14.31 23.68
N ALA A 171 -11.84 13.50 24.74
CA ALA A 171 -12.67 13.77 25.91
C ALA A 171 -11.98 13.38 27.23
N GLY A 172 -12.53 13.84 28.35
CA GLY A 172 -11.96 13.59 29.68
C GLY A 172 -10.56 14.19 29.82
N ALA A 173 -9.59 13.40 30.25
CA ALA A 173 -8.22 13.83 30.49
C ALA A 173 -7.45 14.29 29.24
N VAL A 174 -7.98 14.06 28.06
CA VAL A 174 -7.36 14.41 26.77
C VAL A 174 -8.21 15.39 25.96
N ALA A 175 -9.18 16.06 26.57
CA ALA A 175 -10.11 16.95 25.87
C ALA A 175 -9.41 18.04 25.04
N ASP A 176 -8.28 18.53 25.50
CA ASP A 176 -7.48 19.57 24.83
C ASP A 176 -6.38 19.02 23.92
N TRP A 177 -6.28 17.69 23.76
CA TRP A 177 -5.24 17.08 22.94
C TRP A 177 -5.54 17.17 21.45
N LYS A 178 -4.50 17.40 20.65
CA LYS A 178 -4.56 17.34 19.20
C LYS A 178 -4.18 15.93 18.76
N LEU A 179 -5.16 15.05 18.67
CA LEU A 179 -4.95 13.70 18.14
C LEU A 179 -4.91 13.71 16.61
N SER A 180 -4.09 12.86 16.06
CA SER A 180 -3.96 12.65 14.61
C SER A 180 -5.29 12.24 13.98
N ARG A 181 -5.56 12.69 12.75
CA ARG A 181 -6.74 12.30 11.96
C ARG A 181 -6.45 11.17 10.99
N THR A 182 -5.18 11.03 10.64
CA THR A 182 -4.69 10.00 9.72
C THR A 182 -3.38 9.43 10.25
N PRO A 183 -2.98 8.22 9.89
CA PRO A 183 -1.63 7.75 10.12
C PRO A 183 -0.62 8.74 9.50
N TYR A 184 0.49 8.97 10.18
CA TYR A 184 1.58 9.88 9.76
C TYR A 184 1.25 11.39 9.82
N ASP A 185 0.10 11.75 10.36
CA ASP A 185 -0.30 13.16 10.55
C ASP A 185 0.68 13.90 11.50
N SER A 186 1.25 13.20 12.48
CA SER A 186 2.18 13.77 13.48
C SER A 186 1.66 15.05 14.13
N SER A 187 0.32 15.19 14.29
CA SER A 187 -0.31 16.41 14.82
C SER A 187 0.07 16.69 16.29
N GLY A 188 0.62 15.69 17.00
CA GLY A 188 1.24 15.86 18.32
C GLY A 188 2.64 16.45 18.28
N LEU A 189 3.32 16.45 17.12
CA LEU A 189 4.67 16.97 16.98
C LEU A 189 4.68 18.49 17.21
N GLY A 190 5.57 18.95 18.08
CA GLY A 190 5.65 20.36 18.48
C GLY A 190 4.56 20.83 19.43
N GLN A 191 3.65 19.94 19.84
CA GLN A 191 2.61 20.20 20.84
C GLN A 191 2.93 19.59 22.23
N GLY A 192 4.11 19.00 22.41
CA GLY A 192 4.49 18.27 23.62
C GLY A 192 3.80 16.89 23.76
N GLN A 193 3.19 16.38 22.71
CA GLN A 193 2.42 15.12 22.69
C GLN A 193 3.04 14.05 21.80
N TYR A 194 4.31 14.19 21.45
CA TYR A 194 5.03 13.26 20.61
C TYR A 194 6.32 12.79 21.27
N GLY A 195 6.73 11.56 21.03
CA GLY A 195 7.92 10.97 21.64
C GLY A 195 8.87 10.33 20.61
N PHE A 196 10.16 10.36 20.91
CA PHE A 196 11.19 9.62 20.19
C PHE A 196 11.85 8.63 21.14
N TRP A 197 11.89 7.37 20.75
CA TRP A 197 12.50 6.32 21.55
C TRP A 197 13.79 5.84 20.93
N PHE A 198 14.81 5.63 21.80
CA PHE A 198 16.13 5.15 21.44
C PHE A 198 16.46 3.96 22.35
N GLY A 199 16.83 2.83 21.76
CA GLY A 199 17.10 1.60 22.49
C GLY A 199 18.54 1.13 22.39
N ALA A 200 18.73 -0.17 22.37
CA ALA A 200 20.04 -0.83 22.46
C ALA A 200 21.00 -0.44 21.34
N LYS A 201 20.52 -0.20 20.14
CA LYS A 201 21.30 0.30 18.98
C LYS A 201 22.01 1.61 19.28
N PHE A 202 21.43 2.43 20.15
CA PHE A 202 21.96 3.72 20.59
C PHE A 202 22.57 3.66 21.99
N GLY A 203 22.92 2.47 22.46
CA GLY A 203 23.54 2.25 23.79
C GLY A 203 22.55 2.31 24.96
N GLN A 204 21.24 2.37 24.70
CA GLN A 204 20.18 2.49 25.72
C GLN A 204 19.48 1.15 25.92
N LYS A 205 20.08 0.22 26.70
CA LYS A 205 19.54 -1.14 26.88
C LYS A 205 18.12 -1.18 27.45
N ASP A 206 17.80 -0.27 28.35
CA ASP A 206 16.47 -0.14 28.95
C ASP A 206 15.56 0.84 28.20
N GLY A 207 16.06 1.40 27.10
CA GLY A 207 15.39 2.43 26.34
C GLY A 207 15.47 3.83 26.95
N MET A 208 15.50 4.84 26.08
CA MET A 208 15.48 6.25 26.46
C MET A 208 14.41 6.97 25.64
N TRP A 209 13.60 7.74 26.31
CA TRP A 209 12.60 8.59 25.67
C TRP A 209 13.05 10.04 25.60
N LEU A 210 12.87 10.65 24.42
CA LEU A 210 12.78 12.10 24.29
C LEU A 210 11.30 12.42 24.04
N LEU A 211 10.71 13.12 24.98
CA LEU A 211 9.32 13.58 24.89
C LEU A 211 9.33 14.98 24.29
N ASP A 212 8.67 15.14 23.14
CA ASP A 212 8.69 16.40 22.39
C ASP A 212 8.11 17.56 23.22
N GLN A 213 8.95 18.56 23.45
CA GLN A 213 8.57 19.85 24.04
C GLN A 213 8.80 20.97 23.02
N GLY A 214 8.36 20.76 21.80
CA GLY A 214 8.46 21.73 20.72
C GLY A 214 9.65 21.52 19.77
N GLY A 215 10.12 20.26 19.62
CA GLY A 215 11.18 19.90 18.66
C GLY A 215 12.58 20.34 19.05
N LYS A 216 12.79 20.73 20.31
CA LYS A 216 14.10 21.23 20.80
C LYS A 216 14.91 20.20 21.57
N GLU A 217 14.40 18.99 21.76
CA GLU A 217 15.00 18.02 22.69
C GLU A 217 16.03 17.08 22.08
N PHE A 218 16.29 17.15 20.76
CA PHE A 218 17.31 16.30 20.15
C PHE A 218 18.73 16.55 20.67
N GLN A 219 18.96 17.66 21.37
CA GLN A 219 20.21 17.91 22.09
C GLN A 219 20.51 16.82 23.14
N ASN A 220 19.46 16.19 23.68
CA ASN A 220 19.56 15.11 24.65
C ASN A 220 19.54 13.71 24.00
N ALA A 221 19.41 13.60 22.68
CA ALA A 221 19.40 12.31 22.00
C ALA A 221 20.72 11.56 22.23
N PRO A 222 20.69 10.23 22.45
CA PRO A 222 21.88 9.42 22.69
C PRO A 222 22.62 9.08 21.38
N VAL A 223 22.92 10.09 20.60
CA VAL A 223 23.57 9.99 19.30
C VAL A 223 24.72 11.01 19.17
N ALA A 224 25.56 10.88 18.15
CA ALA A 224 26.64 11.82 17.90
C ALA A 224 26.13 13.27 17.71
N ALA A 225 26.94 14.25 18.12
CA ALA A 225 26.57 15.66 18.07
C ALA A 225 26.13 16.14 16.67
N GLN A 226 26.69 15.57 15.62
CA GLN A 226 26.30 15.83 14.24
C GLN A 226 24.84 15.41 14.00
N TYR A 227 24.46 14.21 14.39
CA TYR A 227 23.10 13.69 14.21
C TYR A 227 22.06 14.43 15.05
N LYS A 228 22.42 14.95 16.24
CA LYS A 228 21.53 15.81 17.03
C LYS A 228 21.09 17.03 16.24
N LYS A 229 22.04 17.70 15.59
CA LYS A 229 21.78 18.87 14.75
C LYS A 229 20.95 18.53 13.52
N GLU A 230 21.24 17.38 12.88
CA GLU A 230 20.50 16.95 11.70
C GLU A 230 19.06 16.55 12.05
N LEU A 231 18.84 15.85 13.14
CA LEU A 231 17.50 15.52 13.67
C LEU A 231 16.69 16.79 13.97
N GLU A 232 17.31 17.76 14.69
CA GLU A 232 16.66 19.04 14.99
C GLU A 232 16.30 19.80 13.71
N ARG A 233 17.21 19.92 12.76
CA ARG A 233 16.97 20.64 11.49
C ARG A 233 15.91 19.96 10.63
N TRP A 234 15.89 18.63 10.62
CA TRP A 234 14.91 17.86 9.86
C TRP A 234 13.52 18.00 10.47
N PHE A 235 13.33 17.60 11.72
CA PHE A 235 12.00 17.58 12.36
C PHE A 235 11.42 18.98 12.67
N SER A 236 12.25 20.01 12.76
CA SER A 236 11.76 21.40 12.83
C SER A 236 11.40 21.99 11.45
N GLY A 237 11.69 21.29 10.37
CA GLY A 237 11.53 21.77 9.00
C GLY A 237 12.55 22.85 8.60
N ALA A 238 13.56 23.14 9.43
CA ALA A 238 14.58 24.15 9.13
C ALA A 238 15.40 23.75 7.89
N ALA A 239 15.74 22.48 7.74
CA ALA A 239 16.49 21.98 6.60
C ALA A 239 15.81 22.31 5.25
N ALA A 240 14.50 22.07 5.16
CA ALA A 240 13.73 22.38 3.95
C ALA A 240 13.58 23.90 3.72
N LYS A 241 13.43 24.70 4.79
CA LYS A 241 13.31 26.16 4.70
C LYS A 241 14.61 26.83 4.27
N GLU A 242 15.75 26.30 4.69
CA GLU A 242 17.09 26.84 4.40
C GLU A 242 17.60 26.36 3.04
N ALA A 243 17.08 25.27 2.52
CA ALA A 243 17.51 24.68 1.25
C ALA A 243 17.32 25.63 0.07
N LYS A 244 18.37 25.77 -0.73
CA LYS A 244 18.39 26.61 -1.94
C LYS A 244 18.64 25.72 -3.14
N TRP A 245 17.64 25.60 -3.99
CA TRP A 245 17.72 24.82 -5.22
C TRP A 245 16.60 25.24 -6.18
N GLU A 246 16.76 24.94 -7.46
CA GLU A 246 15.75 25.27 -8.47
C GLU A 246 14.61 24.25 -8.42
N ARG A 247 13.44 24.71 -8.01
CA ARG A 247 12.24 23.86 -7.98
C ARG A 247 11.64 23.72 -9.37
N PRO A 248 11.16 22.52 -9.73
CA PRO A 248 10.35 22.33 -10.93
C PRO A 248 9.15 23.28 -10.94
N LYS A 249 8.80 23.78 -12.11
CA LYS A 249 7.61 24.63 -12.33
C LYS A 249 6.46 23.84 -12.92
N TYR A 250 6.78 22.77 -13.65
CA TYR A 250 5.82 21.83 -14.22
C TYR A 250 6.48 20.47 -14.43
N ASP A 251 5.63 19.45 -14.56
CA ASP A 251 6.09 18.08 -14.80
C ASP A 251 6.92 17.98 -16.09
N GLY A 252 8.17 17.50 -15.96
CA GLY A 252 9.08 17.28 -17.07
C GLY A 252 9.88 18.50 -17.54
N ASP A 253 9.88 19.63 -16.81
CA ASP A 253 10.81 20.73 -17.09
C ASP A 253 12.29 20.34 -16.79
N ALA A 254 13.22 21.26 -17.02
CA ALA A 254 14.64 20.98 -16.82
C ALA A 254 14.98 20.63 -15.37
N ALA A 255 14.35 21.31 -14.41
CA ALA A 255 14.55 21.04 -12.98
C ALA A 255 13.97 19.68 -12.57
N ALA A 256 12.79 19.31 -13.07
CA ALA A 256 12.19 17.99 -12.85
C ALA A 256 13.09 16.86 -13.37
N ARG A 257 13.63 17.03 -14.59
CA ARG A 257 14.57 16.06 -15.18
C ARG A 257 15.89 15.97 -14.42
N ALA A 258 16.39 17.10 -13.90
CA ALA A 258 17.59 17.11 -13.07
C ALA A 258 17.38 16.36 -11.75
N LEU A 259 16.21 16.50 -11.13
CA LEU A 259 15.85 15.72 -9.94
C LEU A 259 15.74 14.22 -10.25
N ASP A 260 15.10 13.85 -11.37
CA ASP A 260 14.99 12.43 -11.75
C ASP A 260 16.33 11.78 -12.11
N ALA A 261 17.37 12.57 -12.34
CA ALA A 261 18.71 12.07 -12.65
C ALA A 261 19.54 11.64 -11.43
N ILE A 262 19.14 12.05 -10.22
CA ILE A 262 19.83 11.80 -8.94
C ILE A 262 18.93 11.09 -7.93
N THR A 263 19.55 10.51 -6.90
CA THR A 263 18.81 9.95 -5.77
C THR A 263 18.31 11.04 -4.82
N LEU A 264 17.27 10.73 -4.06
CA LEU A 264 16.76 11.60 -3.00
C LEU A 264 17.83 11.83 -1.90
N GLU A 265 18.67 10.83 -1.61
CA GLU A 265 19.84 10.98 -0.74
C GLU A 265 20.80 12.06 -1.26
N GLU A 266 21.14 12.00 -2.56
CA GLU A 266 22.00 13.00 -3.17
C GLU A 266 21.39 14.41 -3.08
N HIS A 267 20.10 14.54 -3.31
CA HIS A 267 19.38 15.79 -3.17
C HIS A 267 19.44 16.35 -1.74
N TYR A 268 19.21 15.51 -0.72
CA TYR A 268 19.30 15.93 0.68
C TYR A 268 20.72 16.31 1.10
N VAL A 269 21.73 15.59 0.62
CA VAL A 269 23.13 15.94 0.88
C VAL A 269 23.50 17.27 0.24
N GLN A 270 23.15 17.50 -1.03
CA GLN A 270 23.53 18.67 -1.79
C GLN A 270 22.81 19.94 -1.35
N HIS A 271 21.52 19.85 -1.05
CA HIS A 271 20.67 21.02 -0.86
C HIS A 271 20.19 21.22 0.57
N TYR A 272 20.02 20.14 1.36
CA TYR A 272 19.53 20.22 2.74
C TYR A 272 20.68 20.17 3.75
N GLY A 273 21.91 19.88 3.29
CA GLY A 273 23.10 19.80 4.14
C GLY A 273 23.04 18.63 5.13
N MET A 274 22.41 17.51 4.74
CA MET A 274 22.41 16.29 5.51
C MET A 274 23.62 15.42 5.15
N THR A 275 24.07 14.58 6.10
CA THR A 275 25.07 13.55 5.80
C THR A 275 24.41 12.31 5.20
N ARG A 276 25.16 11.54 4.41
CA ARG A 276 24.66 10.24 3.86
C ARG A 276 24.31 9.28 4.97
N GLU A 277 25.12 9.23 6.00
CA GLU A 277 24.92 8.38 7.18
C GLU A 277 23.62 8.73 7.89
N PHE A 278 23.32 10.01 8.05
CA PHE A 278 22.04 10.46 8.60
C PHE A 278 20.85 10.06 7.73
N CYS A 279 20.95 10.25 6.42
CA CYS A 279 19.90 9.85 5.48
C CYS A 279 19.60 8.34 5.60
N ARG A 280 20.63 7.51 5.70
CA ARG A 280 20.50 6.05 5.78
C ARG A 280 20.00 5.57 7.14
N GLU A 281 20.46 6.20 8.22
CA GLU A 281 20.16 5.79 9.60
C GLU A 281 18.78 6.28 10.06
N PHE A 282 18.45 7.54 9.80
CA PHE A 282 17.28 8.19 10.36
C PHE A 282 16.20 8.50 9.33
N LEU A 283 16.56 8.84 8.09
CA LEU A 283 15.56 9.18 7.07
C LEU A 283 15.04 7.97 6.31
N SER A 284 15.80 6.87 6.19
CA SER A 284 15.27 5.66 5.54
C SER A 284 13.95 5.17 6.15
N PRO A 285 13.78 5.08 7.48
CA PRO A 285 12.48 4.72 8.06
C PRO A 285 11.42 5.82 7.96
N VAL A 286 11.80 7.08 7.74
CA VAL A 286 10.86 8.20 7.56
C VAL A 286 10.31 8.19 6.14
N GLU A 287 11.19 8.27 5.13
CA GLU A 287 10.84 8.27 3.70
C GLU A 287 10.23 6.93 3.25
N GLY A 288 10.74 5.84 3.79
CA GLY A 288 10.16 4.51 3.57
C GLY A 288 8.69 4.42 4.00
N GLY A 289 8.22 5.31 4.87
CA GLY A 289 6.80 5.45 5.22
C GLY A 289 5.90 5.69 4.00
N GLY A 290 6.34 6.47 3.04
CA GLY A 290 5.64 6.76 1.79
C GLY A 290 6.01 5.87 0.62
N SER A 291 7.25 5.34 0.60
CA SER A 291 7.83 4.72 -0.59
C SER A 291 8.39 3.30 -0.38
N GLY A 292 8.40 2.80 0.84
CA GLY A 292 8.89 1.46 1.19
C GLY A 292 10.40 1.34 1.35
N LEU A 293 11.20 2.16 0.66
CA LEU A 293 12.66 2.25 0.77
C LEU A 293 13.10 3.66 1.14
N GLY A 294 14.36 3.78 1.52
CA GLY A 294 14.98 5.04 1.92
C GLY A 294 15.42 5.93 0.75
N PRO A 295 15.95 7.13 1.08
CA PRO A 295 16.34 8.13 0.08
C PRO A 295 17.41 7.66 -0.91
N ASP A 296 18.26 6.72 -0.52
CA ASP A 296 19.33 6.17 -1.36
C ASP A 296 18.82 5.32 -2.54
N ALA A 297 17.58 4.85 -2.46
CA ALA A 297 16.97 3.96 -3.45
C ALA A 297 16.00 4.67 -4.40
N LEU A 298 15.64 5.92 -4.15
CA LEU A 298 14.56 6.63 -4.84
C LEU A 298 15.10 7.77 -5.69
N SER A 299 14.45 8.06 -6.83
CA SER A 299 14.65 9.29 -7.57
C SER A 299 14.29 10.50 -6.70
N ALA A 300 15.06 11.58 -6.76
CA ALA A 300 14.73 12.82 -6.07
C ALA A 300 13.42 13.45 -6.57
N TYR A 301 12.95 13.09 -7.77
CA TYR A 301 11.67 13.54 -8.29
C TYR A 301 10.47 12.83 -7.62
N ASN A 302 10.68 11.72 -6.91
CA ASN A 302 9.60 10.95 -6.30
C ASN A 302 8.73 11.79 -5.36
N ASP A 303 9.33 12.63 -4.51
CA ASP A 303 8.60 13.52 -3.60
C ASP A 303 7.78 14.58 -4.33
N PHE A 304 8.30 15.05 -5.46
CA PHE A 304 7.62 16.04 -6.28
C PHE A 304 6.53 15.45 -7.18
N ALA A 305 6.59 14.15 -7.49
CA ALA A 305 5.58 13.51 -8.30
C ALA A 305 4.17 13.64 -7.69
N PHE A 306 4.06 13.57 -6.37
CA PHE A 306 2.79 13.81 -5.67
C PHE A 306 2.33 15.27 -5.77
N GLU A 307 3.24 16.21 -5.60
CA GLU A 307 2.95 17.64 -5.57
C GLU A 307 2.51 18.16 -6.93
N PHE A 308 3.19 17.76 -8.02
CA PHE A 308 2.91 18.24 -9.36
C PHE A 308 1.77 17.53 -10.06
N LEU A 309 1.65 16.22 -9.87
CA LEU A 309 0.63 15.47 -10.58
C LEU A 309 -0.77 15.75 -10.02
N TYR A 310 -0.90 16.03 -8.72
CA TYR A 310 -2.19 16.34 -8.10
C TYR A 310 -2.02 17.20 -6.84
N PRO A 311 -1.87 18.51 -7.02
CA PRO A 311 -1.91 19.40 -5.88
C PRO A 311 -3.27 19.27 -5.20
N PHE A 312 -3.31 19.20 -3.89
CA PHE A 312 -4.50 19.24 -3.07
C PHE A 312 -4.68 20.64 -2.49
N ASP A 313 -5.94 21.03 -2.20
CA ASP A 313 -6.22 22.36 -1.69
C ASP A 313 -5.81 22.48 -0.22
N ASP A 314 -4.63 23.00 0.02
CA ASP A 314 -4.10 23.30 1.37
C ASP A 314 -4.41 24.74 1.83
N LYS A 315 -5.09 25.53 0.98
CA LYS A 315 -5.32 26.97 1.22
C LYS A 315 -6.58 27.25 2.08
N SER A 316 -7.44 26.26 2.26
CA SER A 316 -8.70 26.44 3.01
C SER A 316 -8.51 26.51 4.53
N GLY A 317 -7.29 26.31 5.06
CA GLY A 317 -7.02 26.23 6.50
C GLY A 317 -7.56 24.97 7.17
N GLU A 318 -8.16 24.05 6.42
CA GLU A 318 -8.61 22.76 6.88
C GLU A 318 -7.65 21.65 6.37
N PRO A 319 -7.40 20.59 7.13
CA PRO A 319 -6.60 19.49 6.65
C PRO A 319 -7.21 18.89 5.38
N SER A 320 -6.50 18.99 4.27
CA SER A 320 -6.86 18.35 3.01
C SER A 320 -6.79 16.82 3.09
N VAL A 321 -6.14 16.29 4.13
CA VAL A 321 -5.90 14.87 4.35
C VAL A 321 -6.89 14.32 5.37
N GLN A 322 -7.58 13.23 5.02
CA GLN A 322 -8.65 12.63 5.81
C GLN A 322 -8.49 11.10 5.79
N MET A 323 -9.20 10.39 6.67
CA MET A 323 -9.24 8.94 6.67
C MET A 323 -10.65 8.44 7.01
N PHE A 324 -11.16 7.53 6.19
CA PHE A 324 -12.36 6.75 6.51
C PHE A 324 -12.04 5.68 7.55
N PRO A 325 -13.01 5.18 8.32
CA PRO A 325 -12.80 3.99 9.12
C PRO A 325 -12.29 2.83 8.25
N GLY A 326 -11.15 2.25 8.62
CA GLY A 326 -10.50 1.21 7.81
C GLY A 326 -9.78 1.72 6.55
N GLY A 327 -9.59 3.04 6.40
CA GLY A 327 -8.90 3.66 5.27
C GLY A 327 -9.73 3.66 3.97
N ASN A 328 -9.05 3.58 2.83
CA ASN A 328 -9.68 3.69 1.51
C ASN A 328 -10.55 2.46 1.10
N THR A 329 -10.78 1.53 2.01
CA THR A 329 -11.77 0.45 1.86
C THR A 329 -13.13 1.00 1.45
N THR A 330 -13.56 2.12 2.01
CA THR A 330 -14.81 2.80 1.67
C THR A 330 -14.89 3.15 0.18
N ILE A 331 -13.79 3.64 -0.40
CA ILE A 331 -13.71 3.97 -1.85
C ILE A 331 -13.88 2.71 -2.71
N ALA A 332 -13.15 1.65 -2.37
CA ALA A 332 -13.25 0.38 -3.09
C ALA A 332 -14.66 -0.22 -3.00
N ARG A 333 -15.30 -0.13 -1.84
CA ARG A 333 -16.68 -0.61 -1.61
C ARG A 333 -17.71 0.22 -2.38
N LEU A 334 -17.57 1.54 -2.44
CA LEU A 334 -18.43 2.40 -3.26
C LEU A 334 -18.29 2.08 -4.75
N MET A 335 -17.08 1.87 -5.24
CA MET A 335 -16.86 1.46 -6.64
C MET A 335 -17.49 0.10 -6.94
N ALA A 336 -17.30 -0.90 -6.08
CA ALA A 336 -17.89 -2.22 -6.24
C ALA A 336 -19.43 -2.15 -6.21
N LYS A 337 -20.01 -1.38 -5.28
CA LYS A 337 -21.46 -1.14 -5.17
C LYS A 337 -22.02 -0.41 -6.40
N THR A 338 -21.28 0.55 -6.95
CA THR A 338 -21.69 1.26 -8.17
C THR A 338 -21.63 0.36 -9.40
N LEU A 339 -20.63 -0.52 -9.47
CA LEU A 339 -20.48 -1.47 -10.57
C LEU A 339 -21.51 -2.61 -10.51
N ILE A 340 -21.75 -3.13 -9.31
CA ILE A 340 -22.66 -4.25 -9.01
C ILE A 340 -23.55 -3.82 -7.83
N PRO A 341 -24.75 -3.27 -8.09
CA PRO A 341 -25.59 -2.69 -7.02
C PRO A 341 -25.93 -3.62 -5.86
N GLU A 342 -26.00 -4.91 -6.12
CA GLU A 342 -26.29 -5.93 -5.10
C GLU A 342 -25.06 -6.37 -4.30
N ALA A 343 -23.85 -5.95 -4.67
CA ALA A 343 -22.60 -6.43 -4.08
C ALA A 343 -22.45 -6.18 -2.58
N ILE A 344 -23.09 -5.13 -2.06
CA ILE A 344 -22.99 -4.72 -0.65
C ILE A 344 -24.38 -4.31 -0.16
N ASP A 345 -24.72 -4.66 1.07
CA ASP A 345 -25.97 -4.23 1.70
C ASP A 345 -26.04 -2.69 1.86
N GLY A 346 -27.26 -2.17 1.95
CA GLY A 346 -27.49 -0.76 2.18
C GLY A 346 -27.41 0.14 0.93
N PRO A 347 -27.54 1.46 1.09
CA PRO A 347 -27.49 2.43 0.00
C PRO A 347 -26.05 2.66 -0.52
N PRO A 348 -25.88 3.20 -1.76
CA PRO A 348 -24.58 3.54 -2.32
C PRO A 348 -24.05 4.87 -1.75
N THR A 349 -23.87 4.92 -0.45
CA THR A 349 -23.36 6.07 0.31
C THR A 349 -22.19 5.63 1.18
N VAL A 350 -21.37 6.58 1.61
CA VAL A 350 -20.24 6.31 2.51
C VAL A 350 -20.67 5.51 3.75
N ASP A 351 -21.74 5.98 4.44
CA ASP A 351 -22.27 5.27 5.62
C ASP A 351 -22.82 3.89 5.26
N GLY A 352 -23.59 3.79 4.17
CA GLY A 352 -24.18 2.53 3.72
C GLY A 352 -23.14 1.45 3.46
N VAL A 353 -22.09 1.75 2.68
CA VAL A 353 -21.06 0.78 2.37
C VAL A 353 -20.13 0.49 3.56
N THR A 354 -19.97 1.41 4.50
CA THR A 354 -19.15 1.20 5.71
C THR A 354 -19.83 0.22 6.68
N ARG A 355 -21.17 0.26 6.78
CA ARG A 355 -21.98 -0.65 7.62
C ARG A 355 -22.34 -1.95 6.92
N GLY A 356 -22.53 -1.91 5.60
CA GLY A 356 -23.05 -3.03 4.82
C GLY A 356 -22.10 -4.21 4.77
N HIS A 357 -22.64 -5.42 4.62
CA HIS A 357 -21.87 -6.63 4.37
C HIS A 357 -21.77 -6.94 2.88
N VAL A 358 -20.67 -7.55 2.46
CA VAL A 358 -20.46 -7.97 1.08
C VAL A 358 -21.29 -9.24 0.80
N LYS A 359 -22.09 -9.18 -0.28
CA LYS A 359 -22.83 -10.33 -0.83
C LYS A 359 -21.97 -11.02 -1.89
N PHE A 360 -21.14 -11.94 -1.45
CA PHE A 360 -20.17 -12.61 -2.31
C PHE A 360 -20.79 -13.31 -3.52
N GLU A 361 -22.00 -13.87 -3.38
CA GLU A 361 -22.76 -14.51 -4.45
C GLU A 361 -23.21 -13.52 -5.54
N ALA A 362 -23.40 -12.26 -5.22
CA ALA A 362 -23.79 -11.24 -6.17
C ALA A 362 -22.63 -10.77 -7.06
N LEU A 363 -21.38 -10.93 -6.60
CA LEU A 363 -20.21 -10.41 -7.30
C LEU A 363 -19.96 -11.08 -8.65
N ASP A 364 -20.20 -12.39 -8.78
CA ASP A 364 -19.96 -13.16 -10.01
C ASP A 364 -21.23 -13.85 -10.51
N ALA A 365 -22.39 -13.17 -10.45
CA ALA A 365 -23.68 -13.72 -10.84
C ALA A 365 -23.73 -14.03 -12.34
N ASN A 366 -24.23 -15.21 -12.69
CA ASN A 366 -24.35 -15.67 -14.06
C ASN A 366 -25.23 -14.73 -14.89
N GLY A 367 -24.80 -14.36 -16.09
CA GLY A 367 -25.52 -13.49 -17.00
C GLY A 367 -25.43 -11.99 -16.68
N ALA A 368 -24.85 -11.62 -15.53
CA ALA A 368 -24.61 -10.21 -15.21
C ALA A 368 -23.59 -9.57 -16.17
N LYS A 369 -23.82 -8.31 -16.54
CA LYS A 369 -22.93 -7.58 -17.44
C LYS A 369 -21.65 -7.09 -16.78
N ALA A 370 -21.65 -6.89 -15.47
CA ALA A 370 -20.47 -6.61 -14.68
C ALA A 370 -20.30 -7.74 -13.66
N ARG A 371 -19.11 -8.35 -13.65
CA ARG A 371 -18.81 -9.48 -12.77
C ARG A 371 -17.44 -9.28 -12.13
N LEU A 372 -17.31 -9.70 -10.88
CA LEU A 372 -16.07 -9.65 -10.11
C LEU A 372 -15.79 -11.05 -9.56
N ARG A 373 -14.85 -11.74 -10.17
CA ARG A 373 -14.49 -13.13 -9.88
C ARG A 373 -13.32 -13.18 -8.91
N LEU A 374 -13.63 -13.46 -7.64
CA LEU A 374 -12.67 -13.55 -6.54
C LEU A 374 -11.93 -14.89 -6.51
N SER A 375 -10.87 -14.96 -5.69
CA SER A 375 -10.03 -16.16 -5.50
C SER A 375 -9.58 -16.77 -6.83
N SER A 376 -9.32 -15.92 -7.82
CA SER A 376 -9.01 -16.26 -9.20
C SER A 376 -7.72 -15.60 -9.64
N THR A 377 -6.64 -16.37 -9.74
CA THR A 377 -5.32 -15.85 -10.11
C THR A 377 -5.16 -15.87 -11.63
N ALA A 378 -5.05 -14.70 -12.26
CA ALA A 378 -4.73 -14.63 -13.68
C ALA A 378 -3.37 -15.30 -13.95
N VAL A 379 -3.33 -16.21 -14.90
CA VAL A 379 -2.15 -17.01 -15.26
C VAL A 379 -1.58 -16.57 -16.60
N SER A 380 -2.45 -16.22 -17.54
CA SER A 380 -2.06 -15.82 -18.89
C SER A 380 -3.09 -14.85 -19.48
N VAL A 381 -2.59 -13.79 -20.10
CA VAL A 381 -3.32 -12.93 -21.03
C VAL A 381 -2.55 -12.93 -22.34
N LYS A 382 -3.20 -13.32 -23.42
CA LYS A 382 -2.54 -13.51 -24.71
C LYS A 382 -3.49 -13.19 -25.86
N HIS A 383 -2.99 -12.54 -26.91
CA HIS A 383 -3.74 -12.35 -28.14
C HIS A 383 -4.00 -13.67 -28.86
N ASP A 384 -5.16 -13.80 -29.49
CA ASP A 384 -5.49 -14.93 -30.35
C ASP A 384 -4.89 -14.73 -31.74
N GLY A 385 -3.57 -14.72 -31.81
CA GLY A 385 -2.78 -14.49 -33.01
C GLY A 385 -1.79 -13.33 -32.86
N ASP A 386 -1.44 -12.68 -33.96
CA ASP A 386 -0.56 -11.50 -33.99
C ASP A 386 -1.18 -10.33 -33.19
N PRO A 387 -0.50 -9.78 -32.19
CA PRO A 387 -1.04 -8.67 -31.38
C PRO A 387 -1.54 -7.46 -32.18
N ALA A 388 -0.91 -7.18 -33.34
CA ALA A 388 -1.31 -6.06 -34.20
C ALA A 388 -2.59 -6.32 -35.00
N LYS A 389 -3.03 -7.58 -35.11
CA LYS A 389 -4.14 -8.01 -35.96
C LYS A 389 -5.24 -8.78 -35.23
N ALA A 390 -4.96 -9.24 -34.03
CA ALA A 390 -5.90 -10.04 -33.26
C ALA A 390 -7.19 -9.28 -32.97
N SER A 391 -8.32 -9.95 -33.12
CA SER A 391 -9.65 -9.40 -32.77
C SER A 391 -10.08 -9.77 -31.35
N THR A 392 -9.42 -10.76 -30.74
CA THR A 392 -9.73 -11.27 -29.40
C THR A 392 -8.48 -11.66 -28.62
N LEU A 393 -8.68 -11.83 -27.31
CA LEU A 393 -7.73 -12.29 -26.34
C LEU A 393 -8.23 -13.58 -25.68
N SER A 394 -7.30 -14.46 -25.30
CA SER A 394 -7.54 -15.53 -24.34
C SER A 394 -7.01 -15.10 -22.98
N VAL A 395 -7.87 -15.11 -21.96
CA VAL A 395 -7.51 -14.85 -20.57
C VAL A 395 -7.67 -16.14 -19.78
N THR A 396 -6.57 -16.60 -19.22
CA THR A 396 -6.52 -17.84 -18.43
C THR A 396 -6.32 -17.51 -16.96
N TYR A 397 -7.08 -18.16 -16.09
CA TYR A 397 -6.96 -17.97 -14.63
C TYR A 397 -7.06 -19.31 -13.88
N ALA A 398 -6.40 -19.37 -12.74
CA ALA A 398 -6.47 -20.50 -11.82
C ALA A 398 -7.44 -20.22 -10.68
N ARG A 399 -8.31 -21.18 -10.37
CA ARG A 399 -9.26 -21.16 -9.26
C ARG A 399 -9.50 -22.58 -8.77
N ASP A 400 -9.51 -22.78 -7.45
CA ASP A 400 -9.78 -24.09 -6.81
C ASP A 400 -8.92 -25.23 -7.40
N GLY A 401 -7.65 -24.95 -7.66
CA GLY A 401 -6.69 -25.91 -8.21
C GLY A 401 -6.86 -26.26 -9.69
N LYS A 402 -7.83 -25.66 -10.39
CA LYS A 402 -8.10 -25.84 -11.81
C LYS A 402 -7.73 -24.58 -12.59
N VAL A 403 -7.53 -24.75 -13.89
CA VAL A 403 -7.23 -23.65 -14.82
C VAL A 403 -8.42 -23.48 -15.77
N TYR A 404 -8.87 -22.24 -15.92
CA TYR A 404 -10.01 -21.86 -16.76
C TYR A 404 -9.60 -20.83 -17.80
N ARG A 405 -10.35 -20.76 -18.90
CA ARG A 405 -10.15 -19.78 -19.96
C ARG A 405 -11.46 -19.08 -20.30
N VAL A 406 -11.39 -17.77 -20.45
CA VAL A 406 -12.43 -16.91 -21.04
C VAL A 406 -11.88 -16.20 -22.25
N LYS A 407 -12.76 -15.73 -23.13
CA LYS A 407 -12.42 -14.88 -24.26
C LYS A 407 -12.74 -13.40 -23.93
N ALA A 408 -11.96 -12.50 -24.52
CA ALA A 408 -12.21 -11.05 -24.38
C ALA A 408 -11.91 -10.30 -25.68
N ARG A 409 -12.61 -9.18 -25.92
CA ARG A 409 -12.27 -8.26 -27.01
C ARG A 409 -11.11 -7.34 -26.62
N SER A 410 -10.95 -7.06 -25.34
CA SER A 410 -9.89 -6.23 -24.79
C SER A 410 -9.56 -6.64 -23.37
N ALA A 411 -8.39 -6.23 -22.86
CA ALA A 411 -8.01 -6.42 -21.47
C ALA A 411 -7.35 -5.18 -20.88
N VAL A 412 -7.59 -4.96 -19.58
CA VAL A 412 -6.89 -3.95 -18.77
C VAL A 412 -6.09 -4.68 -17.69
N MET A 413 -4.78 -4.50 -17.70
CA MET A 413 -3.89 -5.01 -16.67
C MET A 413 -3.81 -3.98 -15.53
N ALA A 414 -4.58 -4.20 -14.48
CA ALA A 414 -4.71 -3.32 -13.31
C ALA A 414 -4.03 -3.88 -12.05
N GLY A 415 -3.38 -5.04 -12.15
CA GLY A 415 -2.50 -5.60 -11.14
C GLY A 415 -1.13 -4.94 -11.13
N GLY A 416 -0.33 -5.17 -10.08
CA GLY A 416 1.01 -4.62 -9.97
C GLY A 416 1.94 -5.05 -11.12
N SER A 417 2.90 -4.18 -11.44
CA SER A 417 3.87 -4.39 -12.54
C SER A 417 4.60 -5.74 -12.45
N TRP A 418 4.86 -6.23 -11.25
CA TRP A 418 5.54 -7.51 -11.03
C TRP A 418 4.72 -8.73 -11.50
N THR A 419 3.39 -8.66 -11.45
CA THR A 419 2.52 -9.73 -11.98
C THR A 419 2.33 -9.58 -13.48
N THR A 420 2.10 -8.38 -13.96
CA THR A 420 1.74 -8.08 -15.36
C THR A 420 2.77 -8.60 -16.34
N LYS A 421 4.06 -8.42 -16.04
CA LYS A 421 5.17 -8.92 -16.91
C LYS A 421 5.20 -10.45 -17.06
N HIS A 422 4.61 -11.18 -16.11
CA HIS A 422 4.54 -12.66 -16.18
C HIS A 422 3.23 -13.14 -16.77
N VAL A 423 2.13 -12.44 -16.51
CA VAL A 423 0.79 -12.78 -16.99
C VAL A 423 0.63 -12.47 -18.49
N CYS A 424 1.14 -11.34 -18.97
CA CYS A 424 1.12 -10.99 -20.39
C CYS A 424 2.24 -11.72 -21.14
N GLN A 425 1.94 -12.89 -21.69
CA GLN A 425 2.96 -13.80 -22.24
C GLN A 425 3.51 -13.37 -23.59
N ASP A 426 2.78 -12.59 -24.37
CA ASP A 426 3.13 -12.12 -25.71
C ASP A 426 3.63 -10.67 -25.79
N LEU A 427 3.99 -10.08 -24.63
CA LEU A 427 4.56 -8.72 -24.59
C LEU A 427 5.74 -8.57 -25.53
N GLY A 428 5.80 -7.43 -26.21
CA GLY A 428 6.94 -7.04 -27.03
C GLY A 428 8.22 -6.78 -26.22
N GLU A 429 9.34 -6.70 -26.89
CA GLU A 429 10.65 -6.47 -26.26
C GLU A 429 10.69 -5.15 -25.48
N ALA A 430 10.14 -4.08 -26.05
CA ALA A 430 10.10 -2.76 -25.40
C ALA A 430 9.33 -2.78 -24.08
N GLN A 431 8.15 -3.42 -24.04
CA GLN A 431 7.35 -3.54 -22.82
C GLN A 431 8.03 -4.42 -21.77
N ARG A 432 8.67 -5.52 -22.18
CA ARG A 432 9.46 -6.38 -21.26
C ARG A 432 10.63 -5.61 -20.64
N ALA A 433 11.38 -4.87 -21.47
CA ALA A 433 12.49 -4.02 -21.01
C ALA A 433 12.03 -2.92 -20.05
N ALA A 434 10.86 -2.33 -20.32
CA ALA A 434 10.26 -1.36 -19.42
C ALA A 434 9.88 -1.99 -18.07
N TYR A 435 9.16 -3.10 -18.07
CA TYR A 435 8.77 -3.80 -16.82
C TYR A 435 9.97 -4.30 -16.00
N ALA A 436 11.10 -4.59 -16.62
CA ALA A 436 12.32 -4.99 -15.90
C ALA A 436 12.88 -3.87 -14.99
N GLN A 437 12.46 -2.62 -15.20
CA GLN A 437 12.90 -1.47 -14.44
C GLN A 437 11.89 -1.03 -13.34
N PHE A 438 10.82 -1.77 -13.14
CA PHE A 438 9.85 -1.53 -12.05
C PHE A 438 10.28 -2.29 -10.80
N TYR A 439 11.23 -1.72 -10.06
CA TYR A 439 11.68 -2.28 -8.79
C TYR A 439 10.62 -2.09 -7.71
N ARG A 440 10.49 -3.06 -6.83
CA ARG A 440 9.46 -3.05 -5.78
C ARG A 440 10.00 -3.55 -4.46
N SER A 441 9.60 -2.89 -3.38
CA SER A 441 9.90 -3.28 -2.01
C SER A 441 8.69 -3.86 -1.30
N PRO A 442 8.91 -4.68 -0.28
CA PRO A 442 7.84 -5.15 0.61
C PRO A 442 7.51 -4.11 1.67
N CYS A 443 6.32 -4.25 2.22
CA CYS A 443 5.90 -3.58 3.44
C CYS A 443 5.01 -4.52 4.24
N MET A 444 5.12 -4.50 5.55
CA MET A 444 4.15 -5.15 6.43
C MET A 444 3.42 -4.11 7.26
N MET A 445 2.10 -4.16 7.24
CA MET A 445 1.27 -3.39 8.16
C MET A 445 0.79 -4.31 9.27
N ALA A 446 1.36 -4.15 10.46
CA ALA A 446 0.93 -4.86 11.65
C ALA A 446 -0.11 -4.00 12.38
N ASN A 447 -1.36 -4.47 12.40
CA ASN A 447 -2.43 -3.85 13.17
C ASN A 447 -2.47 -4.46 14.56
N VAL A 448 -2.11 -3.68 15.57
CA VAL A 448 -2.09 -4.05 16.98
C VAL A 448 -3.30 -3.44 17.67
N ALA A 449 -4.32 -4.26 17.91
CA ALA A 449 -5.49 -3.84 18.67
C ALA A 449 -5.15 -3.81 20.16
N VAL A 450 -5.31 -2.66 20.81
CA VAL A 450 -5.10 -2.48 22.25
C VAL A 450 -6.41 -2.13 22.96
N ARG A 451 -6.58 -2.65 24.19
CA ARG A 451 -7.79 -2.42 24.98
C ARG A 451 -7.95 -0.98 25.45
N ASN A 452 -6.85 -0.27 25.54
CA ASN A 452 -6.78 1.14 25.93
C ASN A 452 -5.41 1.71 25.56
N TRP A 453 -5.27 3.03 25.59
CA TRP A 453 -3.99 3.70 25.35
C TRP A 453 -3.54 4.58 26.53
N ARG A 454 -3.93 4.19 27.76
CA ARG A 454 -3.54 4.86 29.02
C ARG A 454 -2.04 4.99 29.19
N PHE A 455 -1.27 4.03 28.64
CA PHE A 455 0.19 4.04 28.71
C PHE A 455 0.80 5.24 27.95
N LEU A 456 0.29 5.57 26.77
CA LEU A 456 0.70 6.76 26.01
C LEU A 456 0.26 8.04 26.72
N HIS A 457 -0.99 8.09 27.19
CA HIS A 457 -1.51 9.22 27.96
C HIS A 457 -0.67 9.50 29.21
N LYS A 458 -0.27 8.47 29.96
CA LYS A 458 0.56 8.61 31.14
C LYS A 458 1.95 9.19 30.85
N MET A 459 2.47 8.96 29.65
CA MET A 459 3.70 9.56 29.16
C MET A 459 3.53 10.98 28.62
N GLY A 460 2.29 11.45 28.49
CA GLY A 460 1.98 12.76 27.89
C GLY A 460 2.07 12.75 26.35
N ILE A 461 2.03 11.59 25.69
CA ILE A 461 2.17 11.48 24.23
C ILE A 461 0.97 10.81 23.59
N SER A 462 0.68 11.18 22.32
CA SER A 462 -0.32 10.54 21.46
C SER A 462 0.29 9.81 20.29
N GLY A 463 1.60 9.97 20.05
CA GLY A 463 2.33 9.27 19.01
C GLY A 463 3.81 9.22 19.31
N CYS A 464 4.51 8.33 18.66
CA CYS A 464 5.96 8.21 18.82
C CYS A 464 6.64 7.56 17.63
N ARG A 465 7.94 7.82 17.54
CA ARG A 465 8.84 7.25 16.53
C ARG A 465 10.04 6.58 17.20
N TRP A 466 10.57 5.55 16.53
CA TRP A 466 11.80 4.88 16.90
C TRP A 466 12.60 4.45 15.66
N PHE A 467 13.87 4.08 15.83
CA PHE A 467 14.80 3.84 14.72
C PHE A 467 15.45 2.45 14.78
N GLU A 468 14.85 1.52 15.52
CA GLU A 468 15.36 0.14 15.65
C GLU A 468 14.22 -0.85 15.93
N GLY A 469 14.47 -2.14 15.70
CA GLY A 469 13.50 -3.19 15.99
C GLY A 469 12.39 -3.28 14.94
N VAL A 470 11.16 -3.60 15.39
CA VAL A 470 10.01 -3.82 14.52
C VAL A 470 9.20 -2.55 14.36
N GLY A 471 9.00 -2.14 13.11
CA GLY A 471 8.30 -0.88 12.82
C GLY A 471 9.15 0.36 13.15
N ASN A 472 8.55 1.52 13.05
CA ASN A 472 9.27 2.78 13.28
C ASN A 472 8.38 3.92 13.79
N TYR A 473 7.07 3.65 13.97
CA TYR A 473 6.11 4.70 14.26
C TYR A 473 4.76 4.12 14.69
N VAL A 474 4.11 4.78 15.65
CA VAL A 474 2.69 4.61 16.00
C VAL A 474 2.06 5.95 16.37
N ASP A 475 0.74 6.03 16.16
CA ASP A 475 -0.04 7.22 16.48
C ASP A 475 -1.43 6.85 16.96
N VAL A 476 -1.98 7.61 17.91
CA VAL A 476 -3.39 7.53 18.31
C VAL A 476 -4.20 8.31 17.28
N VAL A 477 -4.78 7.58 16.34
CA VAL A 477 -5.62 8.17 15.29
C VAL A 477 -7.06 8.19 15.75
N ARG A 478 -7.68 9.36 15.79
CA ARG A 478 -9.12 9.50 16.00
C ARG A 478 -9.87 9.15 14.71
N SER A 479 -10.81 8.25 14.81
CA SER A 479 -11.60 7.84 13.66
C SER A 479 -12.57 8.92 13.21
N SER A 480 -12.86 8.97 11.90
CA SER A 480 -14.00 9.72 11.39
C SER A 480 -15.31 9.11 11.86
N LEU A 481 -16.33 9.96 12.08
CA LEU A 481 -17.66 9.58 12.56
C LEU A 481 -18.52 9.01 11.42
N ILE A 482 -18.22 7.79 11.00
CA ILE A 482 -18.94 7.07 9.95
C ILE A 482 -19.23 5.67 10.47
N GLY A 483 -20.41 5.18 10.19
CA GLY A 483 -20.83 3.88 10.69
C GLY A 483 -21.23 3.94 12.17
N ASP A 484 -20.65 3.05 12.95
CA ASP A 484 -20.91 2.86 14.37
C ASP A 484 -19.77 3.40 15.26
N VAL A 485 -19.00 4.35 14.76
CA VAL A 485 -17.87 4.94 15.47
C VAL A 485 -18.35 5.80 16.65
N GLU A 486 -17.85 5.52 17.84
CA GLU A 486 -18.13 6.29 19.06
C GLU A 486 -17.74 7.77 18.86
N PRO A 487 -18.59 8.74 19.25
CA PRO A 487 -18.33 10.16 19.03
C PRO A 487 -17.12 10.72 19.79
N THR A 488 -16.72 10.06 20.89
CA THR A 488 -15.61 10.51 21.74
C THR A 488 -14.52 9.47 21.84
N ILE A 489 -13.28 9.93 22.01
CA ILE A 489 -12.12 9.09 22.29
C ILE A 489 -11.46 9.52 23.60
N THR A 490 -11.19 8.56 24.46
CA THR A 490 -10.51 8.75 25.76
C THR A 490 -9.35 7.78 25.88
N PRO A 491 -8.43 7.96 26.85
CA PRO A 491 -7.37 6.97 27.12
C PRO A 491 -7.88 5.55 27.41
N ASP A 492 -9.15 5.39 27.79
CA ASP A 492 -9.80 4.12 28.06
C ASP A 492 -10.42 3.48 26.79
N SER A 493 -10.45 4.19 25.68
CA SER A 493 -11.00 3.67 24.43
C SER A 493 -10.07 2.62 23.84
N PRO A 494 -10.59 1.46 23.38
CA PRO A 494 -9.81 0.55 22.55
C PRO A 494 -9.50 1.21 21.21
N ILE A 495 -8.29 0.96 20.70
CA ILE A 495 -7.82 1.49 19.41
C ILE A 495 -6.99 0.45 18.67
N VAL A 496 -6.78 0.69 17.37
CA VAL A 496 -5.80 -0.04 16.57
C VAL A 496 -4.56 0.85 16.37
N LEU A 497 -3.42 0.37 16.83
CA LEU A 497 -2.12 0.97 16.52
C LEU A 497 -1.61 0.33 15.23
N ALA A 498 -1.49 1.13 14.17
CA ALA A 498 -0.98 0.68 12.89
C ALA A 498 0.55 0.80 12.88
N VAL A 499 1.23 -0.34 12.99
CA VAL A 499 2.70 -0.43 12.98
C VAL A 499 3.17 -0.76 11.58
N LYS A 500 3.77 0.20 10.90
CA LYS A 500 4.36 -0.01 9.58
C LYS A 500 5.77 -0.54 9.69
N CYS A 501 6.00 -1.73 9.16
CA CYS A 501 7.30 -2.38 9.14
C CYS A 501 7.90 -2.27 7.74
N LEU A 502 9.08 -1.67 7.66
CA LEU A 502 9.82 -1.43 6.44
C LEU A 502 11.09 -2.28 6.42
N TYR A 503 11.51 -2.65 5.22
CA TYR A 503 12.63 -3.56 5.00
C TYR A 503 13.62 -2.89 4.06
N ALA A 504 14.27 -1.83 4.56
CA ALA A 504 15.30 -1.09 3.83
C ALA A 504 16.70 -1.60 4.19
N TYR A 505 17.58 -1.67 3.20
CA TYR A 505 18.98 -2.05 3.34
C TYR A 505 19.86 -0.99 2.67
N PRO A 506 19.97 0.21 3.27
CA PRO A 506 20.63 1.35 2.65
C PRO A 506 22.05 1.04 2.18
N GLY A 507 22.37 1.50 0.97
CA GLY A 507 23.65 1.25 0.31
C GLY A 507 23.68 0.07 -0.64
N LEU A 508 22.64 -0.78 -0.66
CA LEU A 508 22.44 -1.76 -1.72
C LEU A 508 21.68 -1.15 -2.91
N PRO A 509 21.84 -1.69 -4.13
CA PRO A 509 21.00 -1.33 -5.27
C PRO A 509 19.51 -1.48 -4.93
N THR A 510 18.65 -0.62 -5.50
CA THR A 510 17.20 -0.59 -5.22
C THR A 510 16.52 -1.96 -5.37
N GLU A 511 16.85 -2.70 -6.44
CA GLU A 511 16.31 -4.03 -6.69
C GLU A 511 16.71 -5.03 -5.60
N ASP A 512 17.98 -5.00 -5.17
CA ASP A 512 18.53 -5.91 -4.15
C ASP A 512 17.93 -5.63 -2.77
N GLN A 513 17.70 -4.34 -2.43
CA GLN A 513 16.97 -3.98 -1.21
C GLN A 513 15.58 -4.60 -1.20
N GLY A 514 14.85 -4.49 -2.29
CA GLY A 514 13.52 -5.08 -2.45
C GLY A 514 13.52 -6.62 -2.33
N HIS A 515 14.49 -7.29 -2.94
CA HIS A 515 14.63 -8.75 -2.87
C HIS A 515 14.95 -9.23 -1.45
N ARG A 516 15.93 -8.59 -0.81
CA ARG A 516 16.32 -8.93 0.56
C ARG A 516 15.19 -8.69 1.56
N GLY A 517 14.50 -7.55 1.43
CA GLY A 517 13.37 -7.22 2.29
C GLY A 517 12.21 -8.21 2.17
N ARG A 518 11.90 -8.65 0.94
CA ARG A 518 10.87 -9.70 0.73
C ARG A 518 11.27 -11.02 1.35
N ALA A 519 12.53 -11.44 1.19
CA ALA A 519 13.03 -12.66 1.80
C ALA A 519 12.85 -12.61 3.32
N GLU A 520 13.28 -11.54 3.99
CA GLU A 520 13.10 -11.37 5.43
C GLU A 520 11.63 -11.39 5.84
N MET A 521 10.79 -10.56 5.21
CA MET A 521 9.38 -10.47 5.56
C MET A 521 8.64 -11.81 5.42
N LEU A 522 8.93 -12.58 4.36
CA LEU A 522 8.20 -13.80 4.04
C LEU A 522 8.74 -15.03 4.82
N THR A 523 9.99 -15.01 5.26
CA THR A 523 10.58 -16.12 6.04
C THR A 523 10.39 -15.99 7.54
N THR A 524 10.10 -14.80 8.05
CA THR A 524 9.82 -14.57 9.47
C THR A 524 8.39 -15.02 9.79
N SER A 525 8.23 -15.91 10.76
CA SER A 525 6.92 -16.47 11.14
C SER A 525 6.02 -15.42 11.80
N TYR A 526 4.70 -15.70 11.84
CA TYR A 526 3.76 -14.86 12.60
C TYR A 526 4.16 -14.79 14.06
N LYS A 527 4.43 -15.94 14.65
CA LYS A 527 4.81 -16.05 16.07
C LYS A 527 6.04 -15.20 16.40
N GLU A 528 7.06 -15.23 15.55
CA GLU A 528 8.26 -14.43 15.74
C GLU A 528 7.97 -12.92 15.63
N TYR A 529 7.13 -12.47 14.68
CA TYR A 529 6.70 -11.07 14.63
C TYR A 529 5.86 -10.68 15.83
N GLU A 530 4.92 -11.53 16.25
CA GLU A 530 4.10 -11.28 17.44
C GLU A 530 4.98 -11.11 18.69
N GLU A 531 5.93 -12.03 18.92
CA GLU A 531 6.89 -11.95 20.04
C GLU A 531 7.69 -10.65 19.97
N ARG A 532 8.29 -10.33 18.83
CA ARG A 532 9.08 -9.10 18.64
C ARG A 532 8.25 -7.83 18.89
N ILE A 533 7.03 -7.78 18.39
CA ILE A 533 6.13 -6.61 18.60
C ILE A 533 5.79 -6.48 20.08
N ARG A 534 5.42 -7.58 20.76
CA ARG A 534 5.09 -7.55 22.19
C ARG A 534 6.28 -7.17 23.05
N GLU A 535 7.45 -7.73 22.80
CA GLU A 535 8.69 -7.41 23.50
C GLU A 535 9.10 -5.95 23.28
N GLN A 536 9.03 -5.46 22.05
CA GLN A 536 9.32 -4.07 21.72
C GLN A 536 8.38 -3.12 22.47
N PHE A 537 7.08 -3.38 22.48
CA PHE A 537 6.12 -2.54 23.16
C PHE A 537 6.26 -2.61 24.67
N ASP A 538 6.52 -3.79 25.24
CA ASP A 538 6.83 -3.92 26.66
C ASP A 538 8.10 -3.14 27.03
N LEU A 539 9.16 -3.24 26.23
CA LEU A 539 10.38 -2.48 26.47
C LEU A 539 10.13 -0.96 26.41
N MET A 540 9.37 -0.49 25.41
CA MET A 540 9.08 0.92 25.22
C MET A 540 8.15 1.47 26.30
N PHE A 541 7.11 0.73 26.70
CA PHE A 541 5.98 1.30 27.44
C PHE A 541 5.76 0.72 28.85
N ARG A 542 6.52 -0.28 29.29
CA ARG A 542 6.32 -0.88 30.64
C ARG A 542 6.42 0.12 31.79
N SER A 543 7.30 1.12 31.68
CA SER A 543 7.46 2.17 32.69
C SER A 543 6.21 3.02 32.88
N SER A 544 5.35 3.08 31.87
CA SER A 544 4.04 3.75 31.89
C SER A 544 2.89 2.81 32.28
N GLY A 545 3.19 1.55 32.60
CA GLY A 545 2.22 0.57 33.08
C GLY A 545 1.62 -0.32 31.99
N PHE A 546 2.17 -0.32 30.80
CA PHE A 546 1.79 -1.24 29.72
C PHE A 546 2.27 -2.67 30.03
N ASP A 547 1.45 -3.63 29.66
CA ASP A 547 1.73 -5.07 29.70
C ASP A 547 1.13 -5.70 28.45
N ALA A 548 1.99 -6.21 27.56
CA ALA A 548 1.55 -6.72 26.26
C ALA A 548 0.60 -7.92 26.37
N LYS A 549 0.67 -8.72 27.44
CA LYS A 549 -0.25 -9.85 27.67
C LYS A 549 -1.65 -9.38 28.06
N ARG A 550 -1.75 -8.29 28.81
CA ARG A 550 -3.02 -7.73 29.28
C ARG A 550 -3.64 -6.79 28.26
N ASP A 551 -2.82 -5.90 27.69
CA ASP A 551 -3.29 -4.72 26.97
C ASP A 551 -3.46 -4.96 25.47
N VAL A 552 -2.72 -5.91 24.86
CA VAL A 552 -2.88 -6.28 23.44
C VAL A 552 -4.01 -7.30 23.31
N ALA A 553 -5.09 -6.89 22.63
CA ALA A 553 -6.25 -7.73 22.36
C ALA A 553 -6.07 -8.63 21.13
N GLY A 554 -5.27 -8.20 20.14
CA GLY A 554 -4.97 -8.99 18.95
C GLY A 554 -3.95 -8.30 18.05
N ILE A 555 -3.27 -9.08 17.23
CA ILE A 555 -2.32 -8.61 16.21
C ILE A 555 -2.69 -9.28 14.88
N VAL A 556 -2.82 -8.47 13.83
CA VAL A 556 -2.98 -8.95 12.46
C VAL A 556 -1.84 -8.42 11.60
N LEU A 557 -1.16 -9.32 10.90
CA LEU A 557 -0.08 -8.97 9.98
C LEU A 557 -0.59 -8.92 8.54
N ASN A 558 -0.46 -7.78 7.89
CA ASN A 558 -0.76 -7.61 6.47
C ASN A 558 0.56 -7.56 5.71
N ARG A 559 0.98 -8.67 5.13
CA ARG A 559 2.24 -8.82 4.41
C ARG A 559 2.05 -8.45 2.95
N TRP A 560 2.64 -7.33 2.51
CA TRP A 560 2.61 -6.89 1.13
C TRP A 560 3.99 -7.09 0.49
N GLY A 561 4.18 -8.19 -0.21
CA GLY A 561 5.48 -8.55 -0.80
C GLY A 561 5.96 -7.58 -1.88
N HIS A 562 5.04 -6.85 -2.51
CA HIS A 562 5.30 -5.90 -3.58
C HIS A 562 4.47 -4.63 -3.41
N ALA A 563 4.46 -4.06 -2.19
CA ALA A 563 3.63 -2.92 -1.83
C ALA A 563 3.97 -1.68 -2.64
N TYR A 564 5.26 -1.34 -2.69
CA TYR A 564 5.71 -0.10 -3.28
C TYR A 564 6.48 -0.33 -4.58
N CYS A 565 6.11 0.40 -5.62
CA CYS A 565 7.02 0.70 -6.71
C CYS A 565 8.07 1.69 -6.19
N ASN A 566 9.33 1.43 -6.51
CA ASN A 566 10.46 2.26 -6.11
C ASN A 566 11.05 2.92 -7.36
N PRO A 567 10.59 4.13 -7.72
CA PRO A 567 11.13 4.87 -8.83
C PRO A 567 12.59 5.24 -8.56
N GLN A 568 13.51 4.60 -9.26
CA GLN A 568 14.94 4.94 -9.23
C GLN A 568 15.23 6.08 -10.20
N PRO A 569 16.42 6.73 -10.13
CA PRO A 569 16.81 7.76 -11.08
C PRO A 569 16.62 7.35 -12.54
N GLY A 570 15.93 8.18 -13.31
CA GLY A 570 15.55 7.94 -14.71
C GLY A 570 14.21 7.25 -14.90
N PHE A 571 13.49 6.94 -13.84
CA PHE A 571 12.18 6.29 -13.93
C PHE A 571 11.11 7.20 -14.57
N PHE A 572 11.12 8.49 -14.26
CA PHE A 572 10.08 9.42 -14.69
C PHE A 572 10.31 9.98 -16.10
N PHE A 573 11.55 10.34 -16.44
CA PHE A 573 11.86 11.05 -17.69
C PHE A 573 12.93 10.35 -18.54
N GLY A 574 13.41 9.18 -18.15
CA GLY A 574 14.50 8.47 -18.80
C GLY A 574 15.88 9.00 -18.37
N LYS A 575 16.90 8.22 -18.68
CA LYS A 575 18.29 8.52 -18.34
C LYS A 575 19.23 8.02 -19.44
N GLU A 576 20.30 8.77 -19.74
CA GLU A 576 21.36 8.37 -20.67
C GLU A 576 20.82 7.93 -22.05
N GLY A 577 19.84 8.67 -22.57
CA GLY A 577 19.22 8.40 -23.88
C GLY A 577 18.24 7.23 -23.91
N LYS A 578 18.01 6.55 -22.76
CA LYS A 578 16.98 5.52 -22.63
C LYS A 578 15.62 6.15 -22.30
N PRO A 579 14.52 5.67 -22.88
CA PRO A 579 13.19 6.17 -22.58
C PRO A 579 12.80 5.85 -21.13
N ALA A 580 11.92 6.67 -20.55
CA ALA A 580 11.34 6.40 -19.24
C ALA A 580 10.54 5.08 -19.28
N PRO A 581 10.77 4.14 -18.34
CA PRO A 581 10.06 2.85 -18.37
C PRO A 581 8.55 3.00 -18.27
N ARG A 582 8.06 3.96 -17.46
CA ARG A 582 6.62 4.23 -17.33
C ARG A 582 6.00 4.71 -18.64
N GLU A 583 6.66 5.58 -19.39
CA GLU A 583 6.13 6.15 -20.63
C GLU A 583 5.98 5.10 -21.73
N THR A 584 6.90 4.14 -21.81
CA THR A 584 6.79 3.01 -22.76
C THR A 584 5.48 2.23 -22.59
N LEU A 585 4.99 2.11 -21.36
CA LEU A 585 3.75 1.39 -21.03
C LEU A 585 2.50 2.28 -21.07
N ARG A 586 2.67 3.59 -20.93
CA ARG A 586 1.56 4.56 -20.91
C ARG A 586 1.22 5.13 -22.29
N SER A 587 2.15 5.11 -23.22
CA SER A 587 2.01 5.79 -24.52
C SER A 587 0.89 5.20 -25.39
N ALA A 588 0.71 3.88 -25.39
CA ALA A 588 -0.31 3.20 -26.16
C ALA A 588 -0.64 1.81 -25.59
N PRO A 589 -1.80 1.23 -25.91
CA PRO A 589 -2.06 -0.18 -25.65
C PRO A 589 -1.07 -1.07 -26.41
N PHE A 590 -0.80 -2.25 -25.88
CA PHE A 590 -0.13 -3.31 -26.62
C PHE A 590 -1.21 -4.19 -27.31
N GLY A 591 -1.46 -3.94 -28.58
CA GLY A 591 -2.60 -4.54 -29.26
C GLY A 591 -3.91 -4.25 -28.52
N ARG A 592 -4.55 -5.29 -27.97
CA ARG A 592 -5.81 -5.20 -27.22
C ARG A 592 -5.65 -5.16 -25.70
N ILE A 593 -4.43 -4.94 -25.21
CA ILE A 593 -4.09 -4.91 -23.79
C ILE A 593 -3.63 -3.51 -23.41
N ALA A 594 -4.32 -2.86 -22.48
CA ALA A 594 -3.87 -1.62 -21.84
C ALA A 594 -3.40 -1.86 -20.41
N PHE A 595 -2.50 -1.00 -19.95
CA PHE A 595 -1.87 -1.10 -18.63
C PHE A 595 -2.38 0.02 -17.72
N ALA A 596 -2.88 -0.33 -16.53
CA ALA A 596 -3.47 0.62 -15.58
C ALA A 596 -3.13 0.23 -14.15
N ASN A 597 -2.16 0.88 -13.56
CA ASN A 597 -1.82 0.68 -12.14
C ASN A 597 -1.04 1.89 -11.63
N THR A 598 -1.06 2.13 -10.31
CA THR A 598 -0.30 3.21 -9.65
C THR A 598 1.19 3.17 -9.96
N ASP A 599 1.77 2.00 -10.22
CA ASP A 599 3.18 1.86 -10.58
C ASP A 599 3.57 2.73 -11.79
N LEU A 600 2.64 2.88 -12.75
CA LEU A 600 2.87 3.70 -13.94
C LEU A 600 2.95 5.19 -13.65
N ALA A 601 2.35 5.64 -12.56
CA ALA A 601 2.51 7.01 -12.07
C ALA A 601 3.82 7.19 -11.30
N GLY A 602 4.41 6.12 -10.76
CA GLY A 602 5.56 6.17 -9.87
C GLY A 602 5.25 6.65 -8.46
N ALA A 603 3.96 6.82 -8.13
CA ALA A 603 3.51 7.30 -6.83
C ALA A 603 2.34 6.45 -6.33
N MET A 604 2.45 5.93 -5.11
CA MET A 604 1.50 4.96 -4.54
C MET A 604 0.32 5.67 -3.89
N ASP A 605 -0.62 6.12 -4.72
CA ASP A 605 -1.82 6.84 -4.27
C ASP A 605 -3.05 6.37 -5.06
N HIS A 606 -4.19 6.25 -4.37
CA HIS A 606 -5.45 5.79 -4.98
C HIS A 606 -5.95 6.70 -6.10
N ARG A 607 -5.61 8.00 -6.09
CA ARG A 607 -5.95 8.95 -7.15
C ARG A 607 -5.28 8.57 -8.47
N PHE A 608 -4.01 8.18 -8.41
CA PHE A 608 -3.28 7.70 -9.59
C PHE A 608 -3.85 6.39 -10.12
N SER A 609 -4.31 5.50 -9.23
CA SER A 609 -5.05 4.29 -9.64
C SER A 609 -6.23 4.62 -10.54
N ILE A 610 -7.02 5.65 -10.18
CA ILE A 610 -8.21 6.08 -10.93
C ILE A 610 -7.80 6.70 -12.27
N LEU A 611 -6.77 7.54 -12.27
CA LEU A 611 -6.33 8.27 -13.45
C LEU A 611 -5.67 7.37 -14.49
N GLU A 612 -4.82 6.46 -14.04
CA GLU A 612 -4.22 5.46 -14.92
C GLU A 612 -5.28 4.51 -15.51
N ALA A 613 -6.31 4.18 -14.73
CA ALA A 613 -7.45 3.41 -15.23
C ALA A 613 -8.23 4.17 -16.30
N HIS A 614 -8.50 5.47 -16.09
CA HIS A 614 -9.17 6.32 -17.07
C HIS A 614 -8.38 6.42 -18.37
N ARG A 615 -7.06 6.68 -18.28
CA ARG A 615 -6.17 6.73 -19.46
C ARG A 615 -6.18 5.41 -20.24
N ALA A 616 -6.00 4.29 -19.52
CA ALA A 616 -5.93 2.98 -20.16
C ALA A 616 -7.22 2.61 -20.89
N VAL A 617 -8.38 2.89 -20.29
CA VAL A 617 -9.68 2.64 -20.91
C VAL A 617 -9.89 3.57 -22.10
N GLY A 618 -9.58 4.87 -21.99
CA GLY A 618 -9.64 5.81 -23.13
C GLY A 618 -8.85 5.30 -24.32
N GLN A 619 -7.61 4.89 -24.10
CA GLN A 619 -6.75 4.32 -25.15
C GLN A 619 -7.35 3.07 -25.82
N LEU A 620 -7.99 2.18 -25.07
CA LEU A 620 -8.65 1.01 -25.63
C LEU A 620 -9.86 1.38 -26.48
N MET A 621 -10.65 2.37 -26.04
CA MET A 621 -11.81 2.83 -26.83
C MET A 621 -11.35 3.46 -28.14
N ASP A 622 -10.46 4.45 -28.08
CA ASP A 622 -10.02 5.23 -29.24
C ASP A 622 -9.31 4.39 -30.30
N SER A 623 -8.48 3.42 -29.88
CA SER A 623 -7.57 2.72 -30.80
C SER A 623 -7.95 1.27 -31.11
N VAL A 624 -8.86 0.67 -30.34
CA VAL A 624 -9.11 -0.78 -30.42
C VAL A 624 -10.59 -1.14 -30.62
N LEU A 625 -11.50 -0.43 -29.97
CA LEU A 625 -12.91 -0.81 -29.92
C LEU A 625 -13.80 0.02 -30.83
N GLU A 626 -13.39 1.24 -31.20
CA GLU A 626 -14.08 2.11 -32.17
C GLU A 626 -13.58 1.94 -33.59
N SER A 627 -12.41 1.33 -33.80
CA SER A 627 -11.88 0.94 -35.11
C SER A 627 -12.40 -0.43 -35.53
#